data_e35e9dd8e0f1640c50b8721d2ac2aae1
#
_entry.id   e35e9dd8e0f1640c50b8721d2ac2aae1
#
_cell.length_a   1.000
_cell.length_b   1.000
_cell.length_c   1.000
_cell.angle_alpha   90.00
_cell.angle_beta   90.00
_cell.angle_gamma   90.00
#
_symmetry.space_group_name_H-M   'P 1'
#
loop_
_entity.id
_entity.type
_entity.pdbx_description
1 polymer ?
#
loop_
_entity_poly.entity_id
_entity_poly.type
_entity_poly.pdbx_seq_one_letter_code
_entity_poly.pdbx_strand_id
1 'polypeptide(L)'
;MNDISIIDNFYENPEIITDKINGDYPIVGCGSGRRSIDLQQIDRSLHNQFCQKIYRTHGLNPFGLCLSTFFMEHEYDPIEIFNERWVHIDGKNPDTCLMSMEEYKLVLCGQIFLTPNPDPNAGIKICSLKPEVNWSEKELLDKTVNFYTKPKEEYYAGKINLEEYTKIHTNYHNNFELTCEIKNVYNRMASWKGKTLHGDPMTKKMNKRLNQYFFVQRV
;
A
#
# COMPACT_ATOMS: atom_id res chain seq x y z
N MET A 1 15.59 -5.43 11.94
CA MET A 1 14.72 -6.50 11.43
C MET A 1 13.36 -5.86 11.16
N ASN A 2 12.87 -5.88 9.92
CA ASN A 2 11.54 -5.34 9.61
C ASN A 2 10.52 -6.32 10.19
N ASP A 3 9.77 -5.91 11.21
CA ASP A 3 8.72 -6.73 11.78
C ASP A 3 7.56 -6.80 10.78
N ILE A 4 7.54 -7.89 10.02
CA ILE A 4 6.48 -8.21 9.07
C ILE A 4 5.60 -9.26 9.74
N SER A 5 4.29 -9.08 9.68
CA SER A 5 3.33 -10.07 10.14
C SER A 5 2.48 -10.53 8.97
N ILE A 6 2.30 -11.84 8.85
CA ILE A 6 1.47 -12.48 7.83
C ILE A 6 0.48 -13.40 8.52
N ILE A 7 -0.82 -13.22 8.25
CA ILE A 7 -1.89 -14.02 8.82
C ILE A 7 -2.81 -14.47 7.69
N ASP A 8 -2.88 -15.77 7.48
CA ASP A 8 -3.84 -16.39 6.57
C ASP A 8 -5.22 -16.53 7.22
N ASN A 9 -6.25 -16.56 6.41
CA ASN A 9 -7.66 -16.66 6.86
C ASN A 9 -8.01 -15.55 7.87
N PHE A 10 -7.64 -14.31 7.54
CA PHE A 10 -7.84 -13.16 8.42
C PHE A 10 -9.31 -12.94 8.77
N TYR A 11 -10.22 -12.98 7.81
CA TYR A 11 -11.66 -12.96 8.05
C TYR A 11 -12.22 -14.38 8.15
N GLU A 12 -13.21 -14.59 9.01
CA GLU A 12 -13.94 -15.86 9.07
C GLU A 12 -14.82 -16.05 7.83
N ASN A 13 -15.43 -14.98 7.34
CA ASN A 13 -16.32 -14.96 6.18
C ASN A 13 -15.93 -13.79 5.27
N PRO A 14 -14.86 -13.91 4.48
CA PRO A 14 -14.34 -12.81 3.63
C PRO A 14 -15.33 -12.43 2.52
N GLU A 15 -16.23 -13.35 2.11
CA GLU A 15 -17.27 -13.10 1.10
C GLU A 15 -18.24 -12.00 1.54
N ILE A 16 -18.60 -11.96 2.82
CA ILE A 16 -19.47 -10.90 3.37
C ILE A 16 -18.84 -9.52 3.18
N ILE A 17 -17.50 -9.43 3.29
CA ILE A 17 -16.78 -8.18 3.10
C ILE A 17 -16.80 -7.78 1.62
N THR A 18 -16.50 -8.73 0.72
CA THR A 18 -16.47 -8.47 -0.73
C THR A 18 -17.85 -8.13 -1.30
N ASP A 19 -18.92 -8.78 -0.81
CA ASP A 19 -20.30 -8.50 -1.21
C ASP A 19 -20.73 -7.08 -0.81
N LYS A 20 -20.39 -6.63 0.40
CA LYS A 20 -20.63 -5.24 0.84
C LYS A 20 -19.91 -4.22 -0.05
N ILE A 21 -18.66 -4.50 -0.42
CA ILE A 21 -17.88 -3.60 -1.29
C ILE A 21 -18.54 -3.49 -2.67
N ASN A 22 -19.00 -4.62 -3.23
CA ASN A 22 -19.61 -4.66 -4.54
C ASN A 22 -21.01 -4.04 -4.60
N GLY A 23 -21.75 -4.02 -3.50
CA GLY A 23 -23.14 -3.55 -3.44
C GLY A 23 -23.32 -2.17 -2.80
N ASP A 24 -22.72 -1.94 -1.65
CA ASP A 24 -23.15 -0.87 -0.73
C ASP A 24 -22.12 0.27 -0.59
N TYR A 25 -20.84 0.03 -0.91
CA TYR A 25 -19.81 1.02 -0.59
C TYR A 25 -19.53 1.97 -1.73
N PRO A 26 -19.58 3.29 -1.47
CA PRO A 26 -19.22 4.28 -2.48
C PRO A 26 -17.74 4.18 -2.81
N ILE A 27 -17.43 3.94 -4.08
CA ILE A 27 -16.08 3.85 -4.59
C ILE A 27 -15.83 5.02 -5.54
N VAL A 28 -14.78 5.78 -5.29
CA VAL A 28 -14.34 6.91 -6.10
C VAL A 28 -13.08 6.57 -6.87
N GLY A 29 -12.91 7.16 -8.05
CA GLY A 29 -11.69 7.00 -8.83
C GLY A 29 -10.48 7.59 -8.09
N CYS A 30 -9.35 6.90 -8.16
CA CYS A 30 -8.04 7.42 -7.74
C CYS A 30 -6.99 7.02 -8.78
N GLY A 31 -5.82 7.67 -8.76
CA GLY A 31 -4.80 7.55 -9.81
C GLY A 31 -4.29 6.13 -10.12
N SER A 32 -4.62 5.12 -9.29
CA SER A 32 -4.22 3.72 -9.49
C SER A 32 -5.41 2.74 -9.43
N GLY A 33 -6.64 3.25 -9.66
CA GLY A 33 -7.84 2.43 -9.64
C GLY A 33 -9.02 3.12 -8.95
N ARG A 34 -9.77 2.38 -8.16
CA ARG A 34 -10.97 2.85 -7.45
C ARG A 34 -10.81 2.62 -5.95
N ARG A 35 -11.16 3.59 -5.13
CA ARG A 35 -11.01 3.53 -3.68
C ARG A 35 -12.30 3.89 -2.97
N SER A 36 -12.65 3.20 -1.89
CA SER A 36 -13.70 3.64 -0.99
C SER A 36 -13.23 4.83 -0.14
N ILE A 37 -14.15 5.60 0.40
CA ILE A 37 -13.84 6.47 1.54
C ILE A 37 -13.50 5.61 2.77
N ASP A 38 -13.08 6.25 3.87
CA ASP A 38 -12.74 5.52 5.10
C ASP A 38 -13.91 4.69 5.62
N LEU A 39 -13.63 3.44 6.02
CA LEU A 39 -14.64 2.51 6.51
C LEU A 39 -15.39 3.03 7.74
N GLN A 40 -14.75 3.86 8.57
CA GLN A 40 -15.39 4.50 9.72
C GLN A 40 -16.61 5.35 9.33
N GLN A 41 -16.57 5.94 8.13
CA GLN A 41 -17.66 6.79 7.60
C GLN A 41 -18.78 5.98 6.94
N ILE A 42 -18.46 4.77 6.44
CA ILE A 42 -19.40 3.92 5.69
C ILE A 42 -20.07 2.90 6.62
N ASP A 43 -19.28 2.16 7.39
CA ASP A 43 -19.73 1.10 8.28
C ASP A 43 -18.92 1.12 9.58
N ARG A 44 -19.37 1.94 10.53
CA ARG A 44 -18.71 2.12 11.82
C ARG A 44 -18.62 0.82 12.63
N SER A 45 -19.60 -0.08 12.50
CA SER A 45 -19.59 -1.36 13.19
C SER A 45 -18.46 -2.26 12.69
N LEU A 46 -18.37 -2.43 11.38
CA LEU A 46 -17.30 -3.20 10.76
C LEU A 46 -15.93 -2.57 11.02
N HIS A 47 -15.83 -1.24 10.94
CA HIS A 47 -14.61 -0.52 11.29
C HIS A 47 -14.15 -0.83 12.72
N ASN A 48 -15.05 -0.76 13.71
CA ASN A 48 -14.71 -1.04 15.11
C ASN A 48 -14.25 -2.49 15.33
N GLN A 49 -14.92 -3.45 14.69
CA GLN A 49 -14.52 -4.87 14.74
C GLN A 49 -13.13 -5.06 14.13
N PHE A 50 -12.87 -4.42 13.00
CA PHE A 50 -11.58 -4.45 12.33
C PHE A 50 -10.48 -3.87 13.23
N CYS A 51 -10.70 -2.68 13.81
CA CYS A 51 -9.76 -2.03 14.73
C CYS A 51 -9.40 -2.94 15.91
N GLN A 52 -10.41 -3.52 16.57
CA GLN A 52 -10.18 -4.44 17.68
C GLN A 52 -9.36 -5.65 17.27
N LYS A 53 -9.63 -6.20 16.07
CA LYS A 53 -8.89 -7.35 15.56
C LYS A 53 -7.42 -6.98 15.29
N ILE A 54 -7.15 -5.85 14.62
CA ILE A 54 -5.77 -5.38 14.35
C ILE A 54 -5.03 -5.10 15.66
N TYR A 55 -5.64 -4.38 16.61
CA TYR A 55 -4.99 -4.08 17.89
C TYR A 55 -4.64 -5.33 18.69
N ARG A 56 -5.55 -6.30 18.75
CA ARG A 56 -5.30 -7.60 19.42
C ARG A 56 -4.19 -8.39 18.71
N THR A 57 -4.25 -8.48 17.41
CA THR A 57 -3.28 -9.22 16.58
C THR A 57 -1.85 -8.72 16.79
N HIS A 58 -1.68 -7.41 16.93
CA HIS A 58 -0.37 -6.79 17.08
C HIS A 58 0.00 -6.40 18.52
N GLY A 59 -0.83 -6.76 19.50
CA GLY A 59 -0.59 -6.39 20.90
C GLY A 59 -0.55 -4.88 21.14
N LEU A 60 -1.26 -4.09 20.31
CA LEU A 60 -1.27 -2.64 20.40
C LEU A 60 -2.28 -2.17 21.44
N ASN A 61 -1.85 -1.23 22.30
CA ASN A 61 -2.76 -0.49 23.16
C ASN A 61 -3.51 0.55 22.30
N PRO A 62 -4.84 0.51 22.18
CA PRO A 62 -5.61 1.45 21.36
C PRO A 62 -5.55 2.89 21.86
N PHE A 63 -5.14 3.12 23.11
CA PHE A 63 -5.07 4.47 23.67
C PHE A 63 -4.01 5.31 22.96
N GLY A 64 -4.42 6.47 22.43
CA GLY A 64 -3.53 7.34 21.66
C GLY A 64 -3.20 6.85 20.25
N LEU A 65 -3.98 5.86 19.74
CA LEU A 65 -3.88 5.39 18.37
C LEU A 65 -5.19 5.64 17.62
N CYS A 66 -5.04 5.95 16.34
CA CYS A 66 -6.13 6.02 15.36
C CYS A 66 -5.84 5.02 14.24
N LEU A 67 -6.86 4.28 13.80
CA LEU A 67 -6.78 3.40 12.66
C LEU A 67 -7.72 3.90 11.57
N SER A 68 -7.18 4.12 10.38
CA SER A 68 -7.95 4.34 9.16
C SER A 68 -7.87 3.09 8.28
N THR A 69 -8.96 2.78 7.59
CA THR A 69 -9.01 1.65 6.66
C THR A 69 -10.00 1.91 5.54
N PHE A 70 -9.63 1.47 4.33
CA PHE A 70 -10.45 1.60 3.13
C PHE A 70 -10.22 0.43 2.18
N PHE A 71 -11.13 0.23 1.26
CA PHE A 71 -10.99 -0.74 0.18
C PHE A 71 -10.45 -0.07 -1.07
N MET A 72 -9.63 -0.80 -1.82
CA MET A 72 -9.09 -0.33 -3.07
C MET A 72 -9.10 -1.44 -4.12
N GLU A 73 -9.72 -1.15 -5.24
CA GLU A 73 -9.71 -1.95 -6.45
C GLU A 73 -8.63 -1.38 -7.37
N HIS A 74 -7.56 -2.13 -7.58
CA HIS A 74 -6.49 -1.76 -8.51
C HIS A 74 -6.88 -2.16 -9.93
N GLU A 75 -6.74 -1.22 -10.84
CA GLU A 75 -6.81 -1.46 -12.28
C GLU A 75 -5.39 -1.59 -12.84
N TYR A 76 -5.21 -2.54 -13.73
CA TYR A 76 -3.91 -2.75 -14.37
C TYR A 76 -3.78 -1.92 -15.63
N ASP A 77 -2.63 -1.29 -15.74
CA ASP A 77 -2.26 -0.51 -16.90
C ASP A 77 -1.87 -1.47 -18.06
N PRO A 78 -2.28 -1.21 -19.30
CA PRO A 78 -1.84 -1.99 -20.45
C PRO A 78 -0.32 -1.90 -20.67
N ILE A 79 0.33 -0.87 -20.18
CA ILE A 79 1.79 -0.73 -20.20
C ILE A 79 2.35 -1.38 -18.94
N GLU A 80 2.96 -2.55 -19.11
CA GLU A 80 3.35 -3.45 -18.01
C GLU A 80 4.20 -2.77 -16.91
N ILE A 81 5.16 -1.92 -17.29
CA ILE A 81 6.04 -1.26 -16.33
C ILE A 81 5.28 -0.32 -15.37
N PHE A 82 4.09 0.13 -15.74
CA PHE A 82 3.26 0.98 -14.87
C PHE A 82 2.53 0.19 -13.78
N ASN A 83 2.53 -1.13 -13.86
CA ASN A 83 1.97 -2.03 -12.84
C ASN A 83 2.98 -2.34 -11.74
N GLU A 84 4.26 -2.09 -11.95
CA GLU A 84 5.23 -2.14 -10.88
C GLU A 84 5.15 -0.86 -10.05
N ARG A 85 4.66 -1.00 -8.81
CA ARG A 85 4.63 0.14 -7.90
C ARG A 85 6.03 0.47 -7.42
N TRP A 86 6.38 1.74 -7.49
CA TRP A 86 7.63 2.26 -6.96
C TRP A 86 7.78 1.92 -5.49
N VAL A 87 9.01 1.59 -5.09
CA VAL A 87 9.33 1.37 -3.68
C VAL A 87 9.11 2.68 -2.92
N HIS A 88 8.29 2.64 -1.88
CA HIS A 88 7.89 3.80 -1.11
C HIS A 88 7.72 3.48 0.37
N ILE A 89 7.54 4.53 1.16
CA ILE A 89 7.09 4.48 2.54
C ILE A 89 5.68 5.08 2.55
N ASP A 90 4.71 4.40 3.14
CA ASP A 90 3.39 4.98 3.36
C ASP A 90 3.49 6.19 4.30
N GLY A 91 2.66 7.19 4.16
CA GLY A 91 2.62 8.27 5.15
C GLY A 91 2.31 9.65 4.63
N LYS A 92 2.02 9.79 3.34
CA LYS A 92 1.51 11.05 2.80
C LYS A 92 -0.01 11.00 2.74
N ASN A 93 -0.67 11.84 3.53
CA ASN A 93 -2.01 12.28 3.19
C ASN A 93 -1.86 13.27 2.00
N PRO A 94 -2.47 13.02 0.83
CA PRO A 94 -2.35 13.92 -0.32
C PRO A 94 -2.80 15.35 -0.02
N ASP A 95 -3.60 15.54 1.01
CA ASP A 95 -4.14 16.85 1.40
C ASP A 95 -3.27 17.60 2.43
N THR A 96 -2.21 16.98 2.96
CA THR A 96 -1.30 17.62 3.90
C THR A 96 0.14 17.60 3.38
N CYS A 97 0.61 18.77 2.97
CA CYS A 97 2.00 19.03 2.58
C CYS A 97 3.02 18.53 3.61
N LEU A 98 4.12 17.95 3.10
CA LEU A 98 5.45 17.83 3.73
C LEU A 98 5.41 17.54 5.23
N MET A 99 5.23 16.26 5.60
CA MET A 99 5.54 15.84 6.97
C MET A 99 7.06 15.77 7.12
N SER A 100 7.58 16.40 8.17
CA SER A 100 8.93 16.10 8.67
C SER A 100 8.95 14.68 9.26
N MET A 101 10.13 14.07 9.40
CA MET A 101 10.22 12.75 10.05
C MET A 101 9.76 12.76 11.51
N GLU A 102 9.80 13.89 12.18
CA GLU A 102 9.28 14.08 13.54
C GLU A 102 7.74 14.01 13.57
N GLU A 103 7.09 14.41 12.48
CA GLU A 103 5.64 14.34 12.29
C GLU A 103 5.16 12.98 11.76
N TYR A 104 6.07 12.07 11.43
CA TYR A 104 5.73 10.74 10.94
C TYR A 104 5.15 9.87 12.05
N LYS A 105 3.83 9.85 12.13
CA LYS A 105 3.07 9.19 13.21
C LYS A 105 2.65 7.76 12.90
N LEU A 106 2.93 7.26 11.69
CA LEU A 106 2.50 5.93 11.27
C LEU A 106 3.28 4.83 12.01
N VAL A 107 2.58 4.02 12.76
CA VAL A 107 3.13 2.93 13.58
C VAL A 107 3.15 1.62 12.83
N LEU A 108 2.03 1.32 12.17
CA LEU A 108 1.78 0.07 11.45
C LEU A 108 0.97 0.36 10.20
N CYS A 109 1.28 -0.29 9.12
CA CYS A 109 0.45 -0.35 7.93
C CYS A 109 0.34 -1.77 7.41
N GLY A 110 -0.63 -1.98 6.55
CA GLY A 110 -0.82 -3.30 5.95
C GLY A 110 -2.03 -3.36 5.05
N GLN A 111 -2.24 -4.55 4.53
CA GLN A 111 -3.38 -4.84 3.67
C GLN A 111 -3.89 -6.27 3.84
N ILE A 112 -5.16 -6.46 3.52
CA ILE A 112 -5.79 -7.76 3.35
C ILE A 112 -6.08 -7.97 1.87
N PHE A 113 -5.65 -9.10 1.32
CA PHE A 113 -5.92 -9.48 -0.06
C PHE A 113 -7.33 -10.09 -0.16
N LEU A 114 -8.20 -9.47 -0.94
CA LEU A 114 -9.62 -9.84 -1.03
C LEU A 114 -10.05 -10.29 -2.44
N THR A 115 -9.11 -10.46 -3.36
CA THR A 115 -9.40 -11.00 -4.69
C THR A 115 -9.50 -12.53 -4.62
N PRO A 116 -10.64 -13.14 -4.94
CA PRO A 116 -10.72 -14.59 -5.09
C PRO A 116 -9.80 -15.09 -6.22
N ASN A 117 -9.15 -16.22 -6.03
CA ASN A 117 -8.22 -16.82 -7.02
C ASN A 117 -7.17 -15.81 -7.55
N PRO A 118 -6.42 -15.17 -6.67
CA PRO A 118 -5.48 -14.13 -7.07
C PRO A 118 -4.26 -14.72 -7.81
N ASP A 119 -3.59 -13.89 -8.62
CA ASP A 119 -2.22 -14.19 -9.03
C ASP A 119 -1.31 -14.08 -7.80
N PRO A 120 -0.64 -15.16 -7.38
CA PRO A 120 0.21 -15.14 -6.20
C PRO A 120 1.40 -14.18 -6.34
N ASN A 121 1.79 -13.84 -7.57
CA ASN A 121 2.91 -12.93 -7.83
C ASN A 121 2.50 -11.45 -7.73
N ALA A 122 1.21 -11.14 -7.67
CA ALA A 122 0.70 -9.78 -7.46
C ALA A 122 0.60 -9.42 -5.97
N GLY A 123 1.60 -9.79 -5.20
CA GLY A 123 1.67 -9.54 -3.77
C GLY A 123 2.31 -8.19 -3.43
N ILE A 124 3.23 -8.24 -2.47
CA ILE A 124 4.02 -7.08 -2.03
C ILE A 124 5.48 -7.48 -1.99
N LYS A 125 6.34 -6.58 -2.43
CA LYS A 125 7.78 -6.65 -2.17
C LYS A 125 8.15 -5.74 -1.00
N ILE A 126 8.91 -6.27 -0.06
CA ILE A 126 9.53 -5.52 1.03
C ILE A 126 10.99 -5.34 0.66
N CYS A 127 11.47 -4.12 0.78
CA CYS A 127 12.79 -3.73 0.32
C CYS A 127 13.62 -3.08 1.44
N SER A 128 14.92 -3.03 1.23
CA SER A 128 15.87 -2.17 1.96
C SER A 128 16.67 -1.33 0.97
N LEU A 129 17.28 -0.25 1.42
CA LEU A 129 18.31 0.42 0.63
C LEU A 129 19.51 -0.50 0.49
N LYS A 130 20.13 -0.50 -0.67
CA LYS A 130 21.42 -1.17 -0.86
C LYS A 130 22.51 -0.52 0.00
N PRO A 131 23.51 -1.28 0.49
CA PRO A 131 24.54 -0.76 1.39
C PRO A 131 25.33 0.44 0.83
N GLU A 132 25.49 0.49 -0.48
CA GLU A 132 26.19 1.57 -1.16
C GLU A 132 25.37 2.85 -1.33
N VAL A 133 24.07 2.81 -1.07
CA VAL A 133 23.16 3.96 -1.19
C VAL A 133 23.14 4.72 0.13
N ASN A 134 23.79 5.87 0.14
CA ASN A 134 23.91 6.69 1.34
C ASN A 134 22.93 7.90 1.28
N TRP A 135 21.63 7.62 1.29
CA TRP A 135 20.63 8.66 1.41
C TRP A 135 20.45 9.06 2.87
N SER A 136 20.45 10.35 3.13
CA SER A 136 19.96 10.88 4.40
C SER A 136 18.49 10.53 4.62
N GLU A 137 18.02 10.56 5.86
CA GLU A 137 16.61 10.31 6.18
C GLU A 137 15.66 11.25 5.41
N LYS A 138 16.06 12.51 5.24
CA LYS A 138 15.32 13.50 4.44
C LYS A 138 15.25 13.09 2.96
N GLU A 139 16.38 12.70 2.36
CA GLU A 139 16.41 12.26 0.97
C GLU A 139 15.59 10.99 0.76
N LEU A 140 15.62 10.04 1.72
CA LEU A 140 14.82 8.84 1.68
C LEU A 140 13.33 9.21 1.61
N LEU A 141 12.85 10.09 2.50
CA LEU A 141 11.47 10.54 2.48
C LEU A 141 11.10 11.29 1.20
N ASP A 142 11.92 12.24 0.78
CA ASP A 142 11.66 13.01 -0.43
C ASP A 142 11.51 12.09 -1.65
N LYS A 143 12.36 11.07 -1.76
CA LYS A 143 12.32 10.13 -2.88
C LYS A 143 11.19 9.11 -2.77
N THR A 144 10.94 8.58 -1.58
CA THR A 144 9.99 7.46 -1.40
C THR A 144 8.57 7.89 -1.06
N VAL A 145 8.34 9.14 -0.64
CA VAL A 145 7.01 9.68 -0.33
C VAL A 145 6.57 10.70 -1.36
N ASN A 146 7.46 11.60 -1.80
CA ASN A 146 7.09 12.75 -2.64
C ASN A 146 7.33 12.53 -4.12
N PHE A 147 8.33 11.74 -4.48
CA PHE A 147 8.79 11.64 -5.88
C PHE A 147 8.14 10.49 -6.66
N TYR A 148 7.70 9.42 -6.01
CA TYR A 148 7.37 8.17 -6.69
C TYR A 148 6.18 8.25 -7.69
N THR A 149 5.28 9.22 -7.58
CA THR A 149 4.17 9.41 -8.54
C THR A 149 4.53 10.30 -9.72
N LYS A 150 5.47 11.21 -9.51
CA LYS A 150 5.79 12.29 -10.46
C LYS A 150 6.18 11.81 -11.86
N PRO A 151 7.04 10.81 -12.06
CA PRO A 151 7.40 10.37 -13.41
C PRO A 151 6.21 9.80 -14.21
N LYS A 152 5.27 9.12 -13.56
CA LYS A 152 4.05 8.62 -14.21
C LYS A 152 3.14 9.76 -14.64
N GLU A 153 3.01 10.78 -13.80
CA GLU A 153 2.27 12.01 -14.14
C GLU A 153 2.92 12.77 -15.30
N GLU A 154 4.25 12.86 -15.33
CA GLU A 154 5.00 13.49 -16.42
C GLU A 154 4.85 12.73 -17.75
N TYR A 155 4.83 11.41 -17.72
CA TYR A 155 4.56 10.59 -18.90
C TYR A 155 3.15 10.85 -19.46
N TYR A 156 2.11 10.77 -18.62
CA TYR A 156 0.74 11.04 -19.07
C TYR A 156 0.51 12.49 -19.51
N ALA A 157 1.29 13.43 -19.00
CA ALA A 157 1.29 14.82 -19.45
C ALA A 157 2.10 15.03 -20.76
N GLY A 158 2.70 13.98 -21.34
CA GLY A 158 3.52 14.05 -22.55
C GLY A 158 4.84 14.78 -22.38
N LYS A 159 5.32 14.96 -21.15
CA LYS A 159 6.60 15.64 -20.85
C LYS A 159 7.80 14.72 -21.00
N ILE A 160 7.61 13.43 -20.81
CA ILE A 160 8.61 12.38 -21.03
C ILE A 160 7.98 11.26 -21.85
N ASN A 161 8.80 10.51 -22.59
CA ASN A 161 8.37 9.34 -23.33
C ASN A 161 8.55 8.06 -22.51
N LEU A 162 8.11 6.89 -23.04
CA LEU A 162 8.18 5.61 -22.35
C LEU A 162 9.61 5.16 -22.05
N GLU A 163 10.57 5.45 -22.94
CA GLU A 163 11.98 5.11 -22.76
C GLU A 163 12.57 5.89 -21.58
N GLU A 164 12.30 7.20 -21.54
CA GLU A 164 12.73 8.08 -20.43
C GLU A 164 12.10 7.65 -19.11
N TYR A 165 10.79 7.34 -19.11
CA TYR A 165 10.12 6.80 -17.93
C TYR A 165 10.79 5.51 -17.46
N THR A 166 11.01 4.56 -18.37
CA THR A 166 11.65 3.26 -18.05
C THR A 166 13.04 3.45 -17.46
N LYS A 167 13.83 4.38 -18.00
CA LYS A 167 15.15 4.71 -17.47
C LYS A 167 15.07 5.28 -16.05
N ILE A 168 14.16 6.23 -15.82
CA ILE A 168 13.96 6.82 -14.48
C ILE A 168 13.52 5.74 -13.48
N HIS A 169 12.55 4.90 -13.86
CA HIS A 169 12.03 3.82 -13.05
C HIS A 169 13.13 2.81 -12.69
N THR A 170 13.90 2.33 -13.68
CA THR A 170 14.99 1.38 -13.47
C THR A 170 16.07 1.97 -12.56
N ASN A 171 16.49 3.21 -12.82
CA ASN A 171 17.50 3.89 -12.00
C ASN A 171 17.05 4.06 -10.55
N TYR A 172 15.77 4.35 -10.33
CA TYR A 172 15.21 4.44 -8.99
C TYR A 172 15.24 3.07 -8.29
N HIS A 173 14.72 2.03 -8.94
CA HIS A 173 14.64 0.69 -8.36
C HIS A 173 16.02 0.07 -8.08
N ASN A 174 17.04 0.46 -8.83
CA ASN A 174 18.42 0.03 -8.61
C ASN A 174 19.01 0.44 -7.25
N ASN A 175 18.38 1.36 -6.53
CA ASN A 175 18.81 1.75 -5.18
C ASN A 175 18.33 0.79 -4.08
N PHE A 176 17.47 -0.16 -4.41
CA PHE A 176 16.86 -1.05 -3.43
C PHE A 176 17.27 -2.50 -3.67
N GLU A 177 17.30 -3.25 -2.60
CA GLU A 177 17.38 -4.71 -2.62
C GLU A 177 16.10 -5.34 -2.06
N LEU A 178 15.69 -6.44 -2.63
CA LEU A 178 14.53 -7.20 -2.19
C LEU A 178 14.86 -7.92 -0.89
N THR A 179 14.14 -7.61 0.18
CA THR A 179 14.26 -8.31 1.47
C THR A 179 13.36 -9.54 1.53
N CYS A 180 12.10 -9.39 1.13
CA CYS A 180 11.19 -10.53 0.99
C CYS A 180 9.99 -10.19 0.08
N GLU A 181 9.35 -11.23 -0.44
CA GLU A 181 8.07 -11.13 -1.14
C GLU A 181 6.95 -11.73 -0.31
N ILE A 182 5.86 -11.01 -0.21
CA ILE A 182 4.62 -11.51 0.38
C ILE A 182 3.67 -11.85 -0.76
N LYS A 183 3.36 -13.13 -0.91
CA LYS A 183 2.49 -13.61 -1.99
C LYS A 183 1.05 -13.17 -1.76
N ASN A 184 0.36 -12.79 -2.84
CA ASN A 184 -1.06 -12.52 -2.84
C ASN A 184 -1.83 -13.83 -2.65
N VAL A 185 -2.42 -14.01 -1.49
CA VAL A 185 -3.27 -15.14 -1.14
C VAL A 185 -4.60 -14.59 -0.64
N TYR A 186 -5.71 -15.10 -1.17
CA TYR A 186 -7.04 -14.67 -0.76
C TYR A 186 -7.22 -14.74 0.76
N ASN A 187 -7.75 -13.68 1.34
CA ASN A 187 -7.98 -13.54 2.78
C ASN A 187 -6.70 -13.59 3.64
N ARG A 188 -5.54 -13.26 3.05
CA ARG A 188 -4.29 -13.06 3.78
C ARG A 188 -4.16 -11.60 4.20
N MET A 189 -3.87 -11.36 5.48
CA MET A 189 -3.41 -10.07 5.97
C MET A 189 -1.89 -10.06 5.97
N ALA A 190 -1.32 -8.98 5.43
CA ALA A 190 0.10 -8.65 5.56
C ALA A 190 0.24 -7.27 6.18
N SER A 191 1.16 -7.14 7.15
CA SER A 191 1.41 -5.85 7.80
C SER A 191 2.88 -5.66 8.11
N TRP A 192 3.30 -4.41 8.22
CA TRP A 192 4.67 -3.99 8.47
C TRP A 192 4.71 -2.66 9.22
N LYS A 193 5.86 -2.34 9.81
CA LYS A 193 6.07 -1.04 10.47
C LYS A 193 5.94 0.11 9.49
N GLY A 194 5.44 1.25 9.95
CA GLY A 194 5.12 2.39 9.12
C GLY A 194 6.26 2.92 8.24
N LYS A 195 7.52 2.77 8.66
CA LYS A 195 8.69 3.21 7.87
C LYS A 195 9.29 2.12 6.96
N THR A 196 8.60 1.02 6.75
CA THR A 196 9.10 -0.08 5.91
C THR A 196 8.99 0.29 4.44
N LEU A 197 10.09 0.17 3.72
CA LEU A 197 10.15 0.32 2.27
C LEU A 197 9.44 -0.85 1.60
N HIS A 198 8.44 -0.57 0.79
CA HIS A 198 7.66 -1.59 0.10
C HIS A 198 7.12 -1.10 -1.23
N GLY A 199 6.64 -2.03 -2.05
CA GLY A 199 6.02 -1.75 -3.33
C GLY A 199 5.32 -2.98 -3.89
N ASP A 200 4.60 -2.82 -4.99
CA ASP A 200 4.03 -3.95 -5.71
C ASP A 200 5.06 -4.49 -6.70
N PRO A 201 5.17 -5.81 -6.87
CA PRO A 201 6.00 -6.40 -7.93
C PRO A 201 5.41 -6.10 -9.30
N MET A 202 6.26 -6.11 -10.33
CA MET A 202 5.79 -6.03 -11.71
C MET A 202 4.94 -7.26 -12.03
N THR A 203 3.71 -7.03 -12.46
CA THR A 203 2.79 -8.11 -12.81
C THR A 203 2.33 -7.98 -14.24
N LYS A 204 2.41 -9.10 -14.96
CA LYS A 204 1.91 -9.22 -16.31
C LYS A 204 0.43 -9.50 -16.25
N LYS A 205 -0.37 -8.67 -16.89
CA LYS A 205 -1.80 -8.87 -17.18
C LYS A 205 -2.60 -9.56 -16.07
N MET A 206 -3.35 -8.81 -15.33
CA MET A 206 -4.21 -9.32 -14.27
C MET A 206 -5.64 -8.82 -14.40
N ASN A 207 -6.55 -9.63 -13.85
CA ASN A 207 -7.86 -9.14 -13.44
C ASN A 207 -7.70 -8.10 -12.31
N LYS A 208 -8.74 -7.32 -12.07
CA LYS A 208 -8.78 -6.35 -10.97
C LYS A 208 -8.33 -6.98 -9.64
N ARG A 209 -7.55 -6.24 -8.86
CA ARG A 209 -7.10 -6.66 -7.54
C ARG A 209 -7.81 -5.83 -6.48
N LEU A 210 -8.55 -6.49 -5.60
CA LEU A 210 -9.23 -5.88 -4.47
C LEU A 210 -8.42 -6.11 -3.20
N ASN A 211 -8.09 -5.03 -2.49
CA ASN A 211 -7.45 -5.09 -1.19
C ASN A 211 -8.17 -4.18 -0.20
N GLN A 212 -8.11 -4.53 1.07
CA GLN A 212 -8.38 -3.60 2.16
C GLN A 212 -7.06 -3.12 2.73
N TYR A 213 -6.83 -1.81 2.71
CA TYR A 213 -5.66 -1.17 3.31
C TYR A 213 -5.98 -0.67 4.71
N PHE A 214 -4.99 -0.65 5.59
CA PHE A 214 -5.13 -0.05 6.90
C PHE A 214 -3.83 0.63 7.35
N PHE A 215 -4.02 1.68 8.15
CA PHE A 215 -2.96 2.52 8.70
C PHE A 215 -3.24 2.81 10.16
N VAL A 216 -2.31 2.46 11.04
CA VAL A 216 -2.36 2.78 12.47
C VAL A 216 -1.36 3.89 12.75
N GLN A 217 -1.83 4.98 13.29
CA GLN A 217 -1.01 6.16 13.57
C GLN A 217 -1.26 6.68 15.00
N ARG A 218 -0.26 7.36 15.53
CA ARG A 218 -0.41 8.07 16.80
C ARG A 218 -1.23 9.34 16.62
N VAL A 219 -2.10 9.66 17.60
CA VAL A 219 -2.92 10.88 17.63
C VAL A 219 -2.24 11.93 18.47
#